data_534568e20c81d356deb4336cc2f910fd
#
_entry.id   534568e20c81d356deb4336cc2f910fd
#
_cell.length_a   1.000
_cell.length_b   1.000
_cell.length_c   1.000
_cell.angle_alpha   90.00
_cell.angle_beta   90.00
_cell.angle_gamma   90.00
#
_symmetry.space_group_name_H-M   'P 1'
#
loop_
_entity.id
_entity.type
_entity.pdbx_description
1 polymer ?
#
loop_
_entity_poly.entity_id
_entity_poly.type
_entity_poly.pdbx_seq_one_letter_code
_entity_poly.pdbx_strand_id
1 'polypeptide(L)'
;MEKEVNLYITPKSQDTDNIKDYLESAGVDFNVYDVHADFRVHKRMLEATRGACSAPVIEIGNQIVCGFDRERLEDTLAYELH
;
A
#
# COMPACT_ATOMS: atom_id res chain seq x y z
N MET A 1 13.34 6.42 13.42
CA MET A 1 13.37 6.17 11.98
C MET A 1 11.95 6.02 11.45
N GLU A 2 11.66 6.75 10.39
CA GLU A 2 10.35 6.65 9.75
C GLU A 2 10.23 5.36 8.98
N LYS A 3 9.07 4.72 9.10
CA LYS A 3 8.74 3.55 8.30
C LYS A 3 8.35 3.99 6.90
N GLU A 4 8.80 3.26 5.91
CA GLU A 4 8.44 3.53 4.53
C GLU A 4 7.05 2.99 4.24
N VAL A 5 6.24 3.79 3.55
CA VAL A 5 4.91 3.38 3.09
C VAL A 5 4.95 3.23 1.58
N ASN A 6 4.67 2.04 1.09
CA ASN A 6 4.69 1.74 -0.33
C ASN A 6 3.31 1.29 -0.78
N LEU A 7 2.81 1.93 -1.81
CA LEU A 7 1.51 1.61 -2.39
C LEU A 7 1.71 0.98 -3.77
N TYR A 8 1.33 -0.28 -3.90
CA TYR A 8 1.38 -1.02 -5.16
C TYR A 8 0.00 -0.95 -5.82
N ILE A 9 -0.07 -0.38 -7.01
CA ILE A 9 -1.33 -0.06 -7.66
C ILE A 9 -1.51 -0.74 -9.01
N THR A 10 -2.77 -0.82 -9.43
CA THR A 10 -3.14 -1.05 -10.82
C THR A 10 -3.81 0.22 -11.34
N PRO A 11 -3.65 0.55 -12.64
CA PRO A 11 -4.33 1.72 -13.21
C PRO A 11 -5.86 1.61 -13.13
N LYS A 12 -6.53 2.74 -12.97
CA LYS A 12 -7.99 2.86 -13.00
C LYS A 12 -8.72 2.07 -11.91
N SER A 13 -8.09 1.87 -10.76
CA SER A 13 -8.74 1.24 -9.62
C SER A 13 -9.33 2.30 -8.70
N GLN A 14 -10.62 2.15 -8.37
CA GLN A 14 -11.27 3.05 -7.41
C GLN A 14 -10.64 2.91 -6.02
N ASP A 15 -10.29 1.69 -5.63
CA ASP A 15 -9.63 1.45 -4.36
C ASP A 15 -8.28 2.17 -4.28
N THR A 16 -7.54 2.22 -5.39
CA THR A 16 -6.28 2.97 -5.46
C THR A 16 -6.51 4.44 -5.14
N ASP A 17 -7.53 5.05 -5.75
CA ASP A 17 -7.85 6.46 -5.51
C ASP A 17 -8.25 6.69 -4.06
N ASN A 18 -9.07 5.80 -3.50
CA ASN A 18 -9.51 5.89 -2.11
C ASN A 18 -8.32 5.81 -1.15
N ILE A 19 -7.38 4.92 -1.42
CA ILE A 19 -6.18 4.76 -0.59
C ILE A 19 -5.31 6.01 -0.66
N LYS A 20 -5.07 6.54 -1.85
CA LYS A 20 -4.28 7.76 -2.03
C LYS A 20 -4.90 8.93 -1.28
N ASP A 21 -6.20 9.12 -1.42
CA ASP A 21 -6.92 10.19 -0.73
C ASP A 21 -6.80 10.04 0.78
N TYR A 22 -6.96 8.82 1.27
CA TYR A 22 -6.84 8.54 2.70
C TYR A 22 -5.44 8.86 3.23
N LEU A 23 -4.39 8.40 2.55
CA LEU A 23 -3.01 8.63 2.99
C LEU A 23 -2.64 10.10 2.94
N GLU A 24 -3.07 10.82 1.92
CA GLU A 24 -2.86 12.27 1.82
C GLU A 24 -3.56 13.01 2.94
N SER A 25 -4.81 12.65 3.23
CA SER A 25 -5.59 13.26 4.32
C SER A 25 -4.97 12.99 5.69
N ALA A 26 -4.33 11.83 5.85
CA ALA A 26 -3.66 11.47 7.10
C ALA A 26 -2.28 12.12 7.24
N GLY A 27 -1.81 12.83 6.21
CA GLY A 27 -0.49 13.46 6.23
C GLY A 27 0.66 12.48 6.12
N VAL A 28 0.43 11.31 5.53
CA VAL A 28 1.41 10.24 5.40
C VAL A 28 2.10 10.34 4.05
N ASP A 29 3.42 10.39 4.05
CA ASP A 29 4.20 10.30 2.81
C ASP A 29 4.24 8.85 2.35
N PHE A 30 4.08 8.62 1.05
CA PHE A 30 4.08 7.28 0.49
C PHE A 30 4.66 7.26 -0.92
N ASN A 31 5.20 6.10 -1.28
CA ASN A 31 5.68 5.85 -2.62
C ASN A 31 4.60 5.09 -3.40
N VAL A 32 4.50 5.36 -4.69
CA VAL A 32 3.50 4.71 -5.56
C VAL A 32 4.23 3.90 -6.62
N TYR A 33 3.86 2.63 -6.75
CA TYR A 33 4.45 1.72 -7.72
C TYR A 33 3.34 1.06 -8.54
N ASP A 34 3.40 1.24 -9.85
CA ASP A 34 2.44 0.62 -10.78
C ASP A 34 2.96 -0.78 -11.15
N VAL A 35 2.22 -1.81 -10.71
CA VAL A 35 2.62 -3.20 -10.94
C VAL A 35 2.50 -3.64 -12.39
N HIS A 36 1.77 -2.88 -13.20
CA HIS A 36 1.64 -3.16 -14.64
C HIS A 36 2.75 -2.50 -15.46
N ALA A 37 3.38 -1.47 -14.92
CA ALA A 37 4.42 -0.72 -15.61
C ALA A 37 5.80 -1.37 -15.48
N ASP A 38 6.04 -2.13 -14.42
CA ASP A 38 7.34 -2.71 -14.14
C ASP A 38 7.19 -4.09 -13.49
N PHE A 39 7.65 -5.11 -14.19
CA PHE A 39 7.59 -6.48 -13.70
C PHE A 39 8.32 -6.67 -12.36
N ARG A 40 9.40 -5.93 -12.13
CA ARG A 40 10.15 -6.02 -10.86
C ARG A 40 9.32 -5.54 -9.69
N VAL A 41 8.48 -4.54 -9.90
CA VAL A 41 7.55 -4.02 -8.89
C VAL A 41 6.48 -5.07 -8.59
N HIS A 42 5.93 -5.69 -9.62
CA HIS A 42 4.94 -6.76 -9.47
C HIS A 42 5.53 -7.92 -8.66
N LYS A 43 6.74 -8.33 -9.01
CA LYS A 43 7.45 -9.40 -8.30
C LYS A 43 7.66 -9.05 -6.83
N ARG A 44 8.06 -7.81 -6.55
CA ARG A 44 8.26 -7.34 -5.18
C ARG A 44 6.96 -7.42 -4.37
N MET A 45 5.84 -7.01 -4.98
CA MET A 45 4.53 -7.11 -4.35
C MET A 45 4.18 -8.56 -4.03
N LEU A 46 4.42 -9.48 -4.96
CA LEU A 46 4.15 -10.91 -4.75
C LEU A 46 5.00 -11.46 -3.61
N GLU A 47 6.27 -11.07 -3.54
CA GLU A 47 7.15 -11.50 -2.46
C GLU A 47 6.68 -10.96 -1.10
N ALA A 48 6.30 -9.69 -1.05
CA ALA A 48 5.85 -9.05 0.18
C ALA A 48 4.55 -9.65 0.71
N THR A 49 3.64 -10.02 -0.19
CA THR A 49 2.33 -10.57 0.16
C THR A 49 2.32 -12.10 0.17
N ARG A 50 3.39 -12.73 -0.32
CA ARG A 50 3.47 -14.18 -0.55
C ARG A 50 2.35 -14.68 -1.46
N GLY A 51 1.95 -13.83 -2.41
CA GLY A 51 0.89 -14.16 -3.37
C GLY A 51 -0.52 -14.13 -2.80
N ALA A 52 -0.70 -13.67 -1.54
CA ALA A 52 -2.00 -13.67 -0.89
C ALA A 52 -2.92 -12.53 -1.34
N CYS A 53 -2.35 -11.46 -1.88
CA CYS A 53 -3.10 -10.27 -2.28
C CYS A 53 -2.74 -9.83 -3.68
N SER A 54 -3.68 -9.16 -4.33
CA SER A 54 -3.42 -8.46 -5.58
C SER A 54 -3.57 -6.96 -5.39
N ALA A 55 -2.97 -6.15 -6.27
CA ALA A 55 -3.03 -4.69 -6.15
C ALA A 55 -4.49 -4.21 -6.14
N PRO A 56 -4.81 -3.14 -5.39
CA PRO A 56 -3.87 -2.33 -4.63
C PRO A 56 -3.44 -2.98 -3.31
N VAL A 57 -2.16 -2.85 -2.98
CA VAL A 57 -1.59 -3.36 -1.74
C VAL A 57 -0.79 -2.24 -1.09
N ILE A 58 -0.94 -2.08 0.21
CA ILE A 58 -0.17 -1.09 0.97
C ILE A 58 0.81 -1.83 1.86
N GLU A 59 2.09 -1.49 1.73
CA GLU A 59 3.15 -2.02 2.58
C GLU A 59 3.59 -0.91 3.53
N ILE A 60 3.46 -1.15 4.84
CA ILE A 60 3.83 -0.18 5.88
C ILE A 60 4.81 -0.87 6.82
N GLY A 61 6.09 -0.53 6.70
CA GLY A 61 7.11 -1.26 7.44
C GLY A 61 7.06 -2.75 7.11
N ASN A 62 6.75 -3.58 8.07
CA ASN A 62 6.63 -5.03 7.89
C ASN A 62 5.19 -5.51 7.74
N GLN A 63 4.23 -4.58 7.72
CA GLN A 63 2.81 -4.93 7.66
C GLN A 63 2.27 -4.74 6.25
N ILE A 64 1.29 -5.58 5.89
CA ILE A 64 0.66 -5.54 4.57
C ILE A 64 -0.84 -5.35 4.76
N VAL A 65 -1.41 -4.38 4.02
CA VAL A 65 -2.85 -4.18 3.95
C VAL A 65 -3.30 -4.44 2.51
N CYS A 66 -4.24 -5.33 2.33
CA CYS A 66 -4.74 -5.74 1.02
C CYS A 66 -6.01 -4.96 0.67
N GLY A 67 -5.96 -4.22 -0.44
CA GLY A 67 -7.09 -3.40 -0.88
C GLY A 67 -7.34 -2.22 0.05
N PHE A 68 -8.51 -1.59 -0.10
CA PHE A 68 -8.89 -0.47 0.75
C PHE A 68 -9.73 -0.96 1.92
N ASP A 69 -9.08 -1.19 3.04
CA ASP A 69 -9.70 -1.50 4.32
C ASP A 69 -9.32 -0.39 5.30
N ARG A 70 -10.21 0.57 5.44
CA ARG A 70 -9.93 1.80 6.19
C ARG A 70 -9.58 1.51 7.65
N GLU A 71 -10.34 0.65 8.30
CA GLU A 71 -10.12 0.32 9.70
C GLU A 71 -8.76 -0.33 9.91
N ARG A 72 -8.44 -1.33 9.09
CA ARG A 72 -7.14 -2.00 9.16
C ARG A 72 -6.00 -1.05 8.81
N LEU A 73 -6.21 -0.18 7.85
CA LEU A 73 -5.22 0.82 7.46
C LEU A 73 -4.95 1.80 8.59
N GLU A 74 -6.00 2.29 9.26
CA GLU A 74 -5.87 3.16 10.43
C GLU A 74 -5.07 2.47 11.54
N ASP A 75 -5.43 1.23 11.87
CA ASP A 75 -4.76 0.46 12.92
C ASP A 75 -3.28 0.22 12.58
N THR A 76 -2.99 -0.14 11.34
CA THR A 76 -1.63 -0.42 10.89
C THR A 76 -0.77 0.84 10.91
N LEU A 77 -1.31 1.97 10.45
CA LEU A 77 -0.60 3.24 10.49
C LEU A 77 -0.30 3.67 11.93
N ALA A 78 -1.26 3.52 12.81
CA ALA A 78 -1.07 3.86 14.23
C ALA A 78 0.02 3.00 14.86
N TYR A 79 0.06 1.71 14.51
CA TYR A 79 1.05 0.77 15.04
C TYR A 79 2.45 1.04 14.50
N GLU A 80 2.57 1.22 13.18
CA GLU A 80 3.89 1.30 12.52
C GLU A 80 4.50 2.68 12.52
N LEU A 81 3.69 3.74 12.53
CA LEU A 81 4.18 5.11 12.42
C LEU A 81 4.16 5.89 13.73
N HIS A 82 3.94 5.21 14.80
CA HIS A 82 3.89 5.82 16.13
C HIS A 82 5.28 6.07 16.69
#